data_c6b9392a4fce2285baf762446cfa0386
#
_entry.id   c6b9392a4fce2285baf762446cfa0386
#
_cell.length_a   1.000
_cell.length_b   1.000
_cell.length_c   1.000
_cell.angle_alpha   90.00
_cell.angle_beta   90.00
_cell.angle_gamma   90.00
#
_symmetry.space_group_name_H-M   'P 1'
#
loop_
_entity.id
_entity.type
_entity.pdbx_description
1 polymer ?
#
loop_
_entity_poly.entity_id
_entity_poly.type
_entity_poly.pdbx_seq_one_letter_code
_entity_poly.pdbx_strand_id
1 'polypeptide(L)'
;MSLFKVSNNNASRLKPITNLNGKRILERDVQRIFEANLHELLGVHFLASEYSTSFGGRMDTLGIDDEGNPCIVEYKYYEYFR
;
A
#
# COMPACT_ATOMS: atom_id res chain seq x y z
N MET A 1 4.78 5.58 9.48
CA MET A 1 4.45 5.08 8.14
C MET A 1 3.00 5.33 7.83
N SER A 2 2.70 5.78 6.66
CA SER A 2 1.33 5.98 6.20
C SER A 2 1.07 5.15 4.95
N LEU A 3 -0.16 4.68 4.84
CA LEU A 3 -0.64 3.93 3.68
C LEU A 3 -1.83 4.67 3.09
N PHE A 4 -1.91 4.65 1.77
CA PHE A 4 -3.04 5.21 1.05
C PHE A 4 -3.60 4.16 0.09
N LYS A 5 -4.92 4.04 0.07
CA LYS A 5 -5.65 3.25 -0.91
C LYS A 5 -6.34 4.21 -1.87
N VAL A 6 -6.13 4.01 -3.17
CA VAL A 6 -6.80 4.79 -4.22
C VAL A 6 -7.69 3.86 -5.02
N SER A 7 -8.96 4.18 -5.11
CA SER A 7 -9.93 3.35 -5.83
C SER A 7 -11.01 4.27 -6.42
N ASN A 8 -11.38 4.07 -7.69
CA ASN A 8 -12.40 4.87 -8.37
C ASN A 8 -12.18 6.38 -8.23
N ASN A 9 -10.97 6.85 -8.38
CA ASN A 9 -10.58 8.25 -8.20
C ASN A 9 -10.73 8.78 -6.77
N ASN A 10 -11.00 7.90 -5.81
CA ASN A 10 -11.05 8.25 -4.40
C ASN A 10 -9.81 7.74 -3.70
N ALA A 11 -9.27 8.53 -2.80
CA ALA A 11 -8.13 8.16 -1.99
C ALA A 11 -8.54 8.11 -0.53
N SER A 12 -8.18 7.02 0.15
CA SER A 12 -8.44 6.83 1.57
C SER A 12 -7.14 6.65 2.31
N ARG A 13 -6.95 7.45 3.36
CA ARG A 13 -5.77 7.32 4.21
C ARG A 13 -6.02 6.24 5.25
N LEU A 14 -5.09 5.30 5.34
CA LEU A 14 -5.14 4.22 6.32
C LEU A 14 -4.37 4.63 7.58
N LYS A 15 -4.63 3.92 8.68
CA LYS A 15 -3.94 4.20 9.94
C LYS A 15 -2.43 3.99 9.79
N PRO A 16 -1.61 4.88 10.33
CA PRO A 16 -0.15 4.69 10.30
C PRO A 16 0.27 3.44 11.06
N ILE A 17 1.30 2.77 10.53
CA ILE A 17 1.97 1.68 11.20
C ILE A 17 3.35 2.19 11.61
N THR A 18 3.62 2.23 12.90
CA THR A 18 4.88 2.80 13.40
C THR A 18 5.95 1.74 13.61
N ASN A 19 5.60 0.61 14.26
CA ASN A 19 6.50 -0.52 14.39
C ASN A 19 5.73 -1.77 14.83
N LEU A 20 6.39 -2.92 14.74
CA LEU A 20 5.93 -4.18 15.30
C LEU A 20 7.00 -4.65 16.28
N ASN A 21 6.57 -5.00 17.50
CA ASN A 21 7.47 -5.50 18.54
C ASN A 21 8.63 -4.55 18.88
N GLY A 22 8.38 -3.24 18.80
CA GLY A 22 9.38 -2.24 19.12
C GLY A 22 10.53 -2.13 18.13
N LYS A 23 10.47 -2.81 17.00
CA LYS A 23 11.49 -2.75 15.96
C LYS A 23 11.04 -1.83 14.83
N ARG A 24 12.00 -1.11 14.28
CA ARG A 24 11.76 -0.29 13.10
C ARG A 24 11.50 -1.19 11.89
N ILE A 25 10.40 -0.91 11.19
CA ILE A 25 10.01 -1.69 10.02
C ILE A 25 10.35 -0.88 8.77
N LEU A 26 11.10 -1.48 7.83
CA LEU A 26 11.40 -0.86 6.57
C LEU A 26 10.16 -0.84 5.67
N GLU A 27 10.04 0.20 4.85
CA GLU A 27 8.90 0.37 3.95
C GLU A 27 8.70 -0.83 3.03
N ARG A 28 9.78 -1.38 2.48
CA ARG A 28 9.71 -2.56 1.62
C ARG A 28 9.23 -3.81 2.36
N ASP A 29 9.53 -3.93 3.66
CA ASP A 29 9.09 -5.06 4.47
C ASP A 29 7.58 -4.97 4.71
N VAL A 30 7.08 -3.76 4.96
CA VAL A 30 5.66 -3.52 5.10
C VAL A 30 4.93 -3.78 3.78
N GLN A 31 5.48 -3.33 2.67
CA GLN A 31 4.91 -3.60 1.35
C GLN A 31 4.79 -5.11 1.12
N ARG A 32 5.83 -5.86 1.44
CA ARG A 32 5.84 -7.32 1.27
C ARG A 32 4.78 -8.00 2.12
N ILE A 33 4.64 -7.57 3.39
CA ILE A 33 3.63 -8.11 4.30
C ILE A 33 2.22 -7.77 3.80
N PHE A 34 1.99 -6.53 3.38
CA PHE A 34 0.69 -6.12 2.86
C PHE A 34 0.33 -6.84 1.58
N GLU A 35 1.28 -7.01 0.66
CA GLU A 35 1.01 -7.72 -0.59
C GLU A 35 0.69 -9.19 -0.37
N ALA A 36 1.32 -9.82 0.62
CA ALA A 36 1.04 -11.21 0.97
C ALA A 36 -0.33 -11.39 1.63
N ASN A 37 -0.91 -10.34 2.21
CA ASN A 37 -2.17 -10.38 2.95
C ASN A 37 -3.16 -9.32 2.47
N LEU A 38 -3.05 -8.93 1.21
CA LEU A 38 -3.71 -7.73 0.71
C LEU A 38 -5.24 -7.80 0.81
N HIS A 39 -5.83 -8.93 0.48
CA HIS A 39 -7.28 -9.08 0.55
C HIS A 39 -7.79 -9.03 1.99
N GLU A 40 -7.12 -9.69 2.92
CA GLU A 40 -7.51 -9.68 4.33
C GLU A 40 -7.39 -8.30 4.95
N LEU A 41 -6.33 -7.57 4.61
CA LEU A 41 -6.07 -6.26 5.20
C LEU A 41 -6.88 -5.14 4.56
N LEU A 42 -7.05 -5.16 3.25
CA LEU A 42 -7.61 -4.04 2.50
C LEU A 42 -8.80 -4.42 1.61
N GLY A 43 -9.16 -5.69 1.50
CA GLY A 43 -10.19 -6.13 0.58
C GLY A 43 -9.78 -6.03 -0.90
N VAL A 44 -8.49 -6.08 -1.17
CA VAL A 44 -7.92 -5.90 -2.51
C VAL A 44 -7.18 -7.16 -2.93
N HIS A 45 -7.50 -7.64 -4.13
CA HIS A 45 -6.78 -8.76 -4.74
C HIS A 45 -5.52 -8.22 -5.42
N PHE A 46 -4.38 -8.83 -5.12
CA PHE A 46 -3.09 -8.43 -5.65
C PHE A 46 -2.99 -8.71 -7.15
N LEU A 47 -2.51 -7.73 -7.92
CA LEU A 47 -2.23 -7.89 -9.34
C LEU A 47 -0.75 -7.73 -9.68
N ALA A 48 -0.11 -6.68 -9.20
CA ALA A 48 1.27 -6.41 -9.54
C ALA A 48 1.97 -5.57 -8.47
N SER A 49 3.27 -5.83 -8.29
CA SER A 49 4.13 -5.05 -7.42
C SER A 49 5.02 -4.16 -8.28
N GLU A 50 5.18 -2.91 -7.86
CA GLU A 50 6.05 -1.93 -8.53
C GLU A 50 5.73 -1.79 -10.03
N TYR A 51 4.46 -1.60 -10.31
CA TYR A 51 3.97 -1.48 -11.68
C TYR A 51 4.33 -0.12 -12.27
N SER A 52 4.97 -0.13 -13.45
CA SER A 52 5.33 1.10 -14.16
C SER A 52 4.33 1.38 -15.26
N THR A 53 3.93 2.65 -15.38
CA THR A 53 3.03 3.08 -16.45
C THR A 53 3.83 3.63 -17.63
N SER A 54 3.21 3.66 -18.82
CA SER A 54 3.81 4.23 -20.03
C SER A 54 4.03 5.74 -19.92
N PHE A 55 3.43 6.40 -18.95
CA PHE A 55 3.54 7.84 -18.73
C PHE A 55 4.61 8.21 -17.71
N GLY A 56 5.46 7.27 -17.33
CA GLY A 56 6.55 7.53 -16.40
C GLY A 56 6.18 7.44 -14.92
N GLY A 57 4.93 7.08 -14.61
CA GLY A 57 4.50 6.86 -13.24
C GLY A 57 4.85 5.46 -12.76
N ARG A 58 4.95 5.29 -11.44
CA ARG A 58 5.18 3.99 -10.82
C ARG A 58 4.24 3.82 -9.62
N MET A 59 3.65 2.66 -9.51
CA MET A 59 2.76 2.28 -8.42
C MET A 59 3.45 1.23 -7.56
N ASP A 60 3.37 1.39 -6.24
CA ASP A 60 3.97 0.41 -5.32
C ASP A 60 3.25 -0.93 -5.40
N THR A 61 1.93 -0.91 -5.26
CA THR A 61 1.10 -2.11 -5.37
C THR A 61 -0.14 -1.79 -6.17
N LEU A 62 -0.43 -2.62 -7.16
CA LEU A 62 -1.65 -2.55 -7.95
C LEU A 62 -2.53 -3.76 -7.62
N GLY A 63 -3.80 -3.52 -7.41
CA GLY A 63 -4.76 -4.58 -7.13
C GLY A 63 -6.13 -4.26 -7.68
N ILE A 64 -7.09 -5.12 -7.36
CA ILE A 64 -8.48 -4.96 -7.76
C ILE A 64 -9.35 -5.33 -6.55
N ASP A 65 -10.39 -4.56 -6.27
CA ASP A 65 -11.29 -4.89 -5.18
C ASP A 65 -12.34 -5.94 -5.60
N ASP A 66 -13.19 -6.33 -4.65
CA ASP A 66 -14.20 -7.36 -4.91
C ASP A 66 -15.26 -6.93 -5.91
N GLU A 67 -15.39 -5.64 -6.17
CA GLU A 67 -16.34 -5.09 -7.13
C GLU A 67 -15.72 -4.88 -8.52
N GLY A 68 -14.45 -5.25 -8.69
CA GLY A 68 -13.76 -5.10 -9.96
C GLY A 68 -13.11 -3.73 -10.19
N ASN A 69 -12.99 -2.92 -9.14
CA ASN A 69 -12.36 -1.60 -9.26
C ASN A 69 -10.85 -1.69 -9.05
N PRO A 70 -10.06 -1.03 -9.91
CA PRO A 70 -8.62 -0.97 -9.70
C PRO A 70 -8.27 -0.22 -8.41
N CYS A 71 -7.29 -0.71 -7.70
CA CYS A 71 -6.81 -0.12 -6.45
C CYS A 71 -5.31 0.05 -6.51
N ILE A 72 -4.84 1.23 -6.09
CA ILE A 72 -3.41 1.52 -5.98
C ILE A 72 -3.10 1.70 -4.50
N VAL A 73 -2.11 0.96 -4.01
CA VAL A 73 -1.65 1.08 -2.63
C VAL A 73 -0.23 1.62 -2.65
N GLU A 74 -0.01 2.69 -1.92
CA GLU A 74 1.30 3.29 -1.77
C GLU A 74 1.73 3.29 -0.31
N TYR A 75 3.02 3.05 -0.09
CA TYR A 75 3.59 2.94 1.25
C TYR A 75 4.54 4.10 1.46
N LYS A 76 4.32 4.88 2.53
CA LYS A 76 5.17 6.01 2.87
C LYS A 76 5.63 5.89 4.30
N TYR A 77 6.90 6.14 4.50
CA TYR A 77 7.52 6.15 5.82
C TYR A 77 7.70 7.60 6.29
N TYR A 78 7.28 7.87 7.52
CA TYR A 78 7.50 9.15 8.16
C TYR A 78 8.36 8.96 9.40
N GLU A 79 9.39 9.78 9.52
CA GLU A 79 10.17 9.87 10.74
C GLU A 79 9.67 11.03 11.57
N TYR A 80 9.50 10.78 12.87
CA TYR A 80 9.18 11.83 13.83
C TYR A 80 10.44 12.18 14.63
N PHE A 81 10.80 13.44 14.57
CA PHE A 81 11.84 13.98 15.43
C PHE A 81 11.16 14.83 16.51
N ARG A 82 11.48 14.54 17.72
CA ARG A 82 11.04 15.34 18.86
C ARG A 82 12.20 16.11 19.43
#